data_6e61ef75332cbcac8c11bbf7fb8fa5ee
#
_entry.id   6e61ef75332cbcac8c11bbf7fb8fa5ee
#
_cell.length_a   1.000
_cell.length_b   1.000
_cell.length_c   1.000
_cell.angle_alpha   90.00
_cell.angle_beta   90.00
_cell.angle_gamma   90.00
#
_symmetry.space_group_name_H-M   'P 1'
#
loop_
_entity.id
_entity.type
_entity.pdbx_description
1 polymer ?
#
loop_
_entity_poly.entity_id
_entity_poly.type
_entity_poly.pdbx_seq_one_letter_code
_entity_poly.pdbx_strand_id
1 'polypeptide(L)'
;GSVGTGPGGAPPVQVIAEVKRASPSRGLIRPDFEPVAIARAYAEGGAACLSVLTDERYFQGSLSYLTAIRQAVALPLLRKDFLIDDYQVYEARAAGADAILLIVAAFHGQCAGTRTPADLRRLAALAADLGMDVLVEVHTEGELALAVESGAPLIGINNRDLRTFHTTVEVTERLGPRVPRDRLLVSESGIWTHDDLRRVAAAGARAVLVGESLMRQPDVAAALRALRGVA
;
A
#
# COMPACT_ATOMS: atom_id res chain seq x y z
N GLY A 1 -5.03 -6.71 25.74
CA GLY A 1 -6.38 -6.68 25.23
C GLY A 1 -6.56 -7.77 24.18
N SER A 2 -7.59 -8.64 24.33
CA SER A 2 -7.89 -9.74 23.43
C SER A 2 -8.21 -9.21 22.03
N VAL A 3 -7.45 -9.61 21.03
CA VAL A 3 -7.74 -9.36 19.62
C VAL A 3 -8.94 -10.25 19.24
N GLY A 4 -10.08 -9.63 18.97
CA GLY A 4 -11.29 -10.34 18.56
C GLY A 4 -11.04 -11.13 17.28
N THR A 5 -11.28 -12.44 17.31
CA THR A 5 -11.29 -13.28 16.12
C THR A 5 -12.58 -13.04 15.34
N GLY A 6 -12.46 -12.72 14.05
CA GLY A 6 -13.61 -12.65 13.15
C GLY A 6 -14.32 -14.02 13.00
N PRO A 7 -15.51 -14.06 12.40
CA PRO A 7 -16.25 -15.31 12.19
C PRO A 7 -15.42 -16.27 11.34
N GLY A 8 -14.96 -17.35 11.96
CA GLY A 8 -14.13 -18.39 11.33
C GLY A 8 -12.68 -18.50 11.82
N GLY A 9 -12.27 -17.75 12.88
CA GLY A 9 -10.94 -17.91 13.50
C GLY A 9 -9.76 -17.31 12.74
N ALA A 10 -9.97 -16.67 11.59
CA ALA A 10 -8.93 -15.93 10.87
C ALA A 10 -8.63 -14.59 11.58
N PRO A 11 -7.35 -14.14 11.65
CA PRO A 11 -7.04 -12.84 12.20
C PRO A 11 -7.70 -11.73 11.38
N PRO A 12 -8.09 -10.59 12.02
CA PRO A 12 -8.72 -9.48 11.34
C PRO A 12 -7.79 -8.89 10.26
N VAL A 13 -8.39 -8.48 9.13
CA VAL A 13 -7.65 -7.81 8.05
C VAL A 13 -7.09 -6.50 8.56
N GLN A 14 -5.80 -6.28 8.33
CA GLN A 14 -5.10 -5.08 8.76
C GLN A 14 -5.29 -3.95 7.75
N VAL A 15 -5.22 -2.70 8.21
CA VAL A 15 -5.32 -1.53 7.31
C VAL A 15 -3.99 -0.79 7.26
N ILE A 16 -3.44 -0.67 6.06
CA ILE A 16 -2.37 0.26 5.70
C ILE A 16 -3.07 1.55 5.27
N ALA A 17 -3.04 2.57 6.13
CA ALA A 17 -3.73 3.83 5.87
C ALA A 17 -2.82 4.79 5.08
N GLU A 18 -3.32 5.30 3.95
CA GLU A 18 -2.50 6.09 3.03
C GLU A 18 -2.67 7.59 3.28
N VAL A 19 -1.54 8.27 3.52
CA VAL A 19 -1.41 9.71 3.63
C VAL A 19 -1.15 10.29 2.23
N LYS A 20 -2.21 10.84 1.61
CA LYS A 20 -2.22 11.28 0.21
C LYS A 20 -2.95 12.59 0.01
N ARG A 21 -2.26 13.61 -0.53
CA ARG A 21 -2.83 14.93 -0.81
C ARG A 21 -3.67 14.95 -2.10
N ALA A 22 -3.14 14.37 -3.16
CA ALA A 22 -3.72 14.39 -4.50
C ALA A 22 -3.49 13.06 -5.22
N SER A 23 -4.16 12.85 -6.36
CA SER A 23 -3.90 11.75 -7.28
C SER A 23 -4.20 12.14 -8.73
N PRO A 24 -3.57 11.49 -9.74
CA PRO A 24 -3.83 11.77 -11.16
C PRO A 24 -5.31 11.59 -11.55
N SER A 25 -5.99 10.61 -10.94
CA SER A 25 -7.39 10.28 -11.27
C SER A 25 -8.42 11.20 -10.62
N ARG A 26 -8.05 11.96 -9.56
CA ARG A 26 -8.99 12.74 -8.73
C ARG A 26 -8.56 14.19 -8.50
N GLY A 27 -7.34 14.56 -8.91
CA GLY A 27 -6.77 15.86 -8.56
C GLY A 27 -6.53 16.00 -7.07
N LEU A 28 -6.74 17.18 -6.51
CA LEU A 28 -6.60 17.48 -5.09
C LEU A 28 -7.72 16.76 -4.30
N ILE A 29 -7.31 15.89 -3.36
CA ILE A 29 -8.23 15.09 -2.54
C ILE A 29 -8.51 15.81 -1.21
N ARG A 30 -7.44 16.37 -0.60
CA ARG A 30 -7.54 17.04 0.71
C ARG A 30 -6.86 18.41 0.67
N PRO A 31 -7.62 19.52 0.64
CA PRO A 31 -7.07 20.88 0.65
C PRO A 31 -6.31 21.22 1.95
N ASP A 32 -6.89 20.84 3.10
CA ASP A 32 -6.35 21.00 4.45
C ASP A 32 -5.38 19.87 4.83
N PHE A 33 -4.39 19.61 3.95
CA PHE A 33 -3.48 18.47 4.10
C PHE A 33 -2.36 18.77 5.09
N GLU A 34 -2.47 18.15 6.27
CA GLU A 34 -1.47 18.19 7.34
C GLU A 34 -0.98 16.76 7.61
N PRO A 35 0.13 16.31 6.99
CA PRO A 35 0.52 14.90 6.97
C PRO A 35 0.76 14.30 8.36
N VAL A 36 1.32 15.05 9.29
CA VAL A 36 1.58 14.59 10.66
C VAL A 36 0.27 14.45 11.46
N ALA A 37 -0.65 15.40 11.33
CA ALA A 37 -1.96 15.32 11.99
C ALA A 37 -2.76 14.12 11.48
N ILE A 38 -2.75 13.90 10.17
CA ILE A 38 -3.41 12.74 9.53
C ILE A 38 -2.79 11.44 10.02
N ALA A 39 -1.46 11.35 10.08
CA ALA A 39 -0.74 10.17 10.55
C ALA A 39 -1.08 9.81 12.00
N ARG A 40 -1.18 10.80 12.89
CA ARG A 40 -1.62 10.61 14.28
C ARG A 40 -3.06 10.13 14.37
N ALA A 41 -3.96 10.73 13.60
CA ALA A 41 -5.36 10.32 13.54
C ALA A 41 -5.51 8.87 13.02
N TYR A 42 -4.73 8.47 12.03
CA TYR A 42 -4.69 7.08 11.58
C TYR A 42 -4.16 6.12 12.64
N ALA A 43 -3.13 6.52 13.40
CA ALA A 43 -2.63 5.71 14.51
C ALA A 43 -3.71 5.54 15.60
N GLU A 44 -4.43 6.60 15.96
CA GLU A 44 -5.57 6.59 16.90
C GLU A 44 -6.74 5.75 16.35
N GLY A 45 -7.00 5.77 15.04
CA GLY A 45 -8.00 4.95 14.36
C GLY A 45 -7.62 3.47 14.26
N GLY A 46 -6.38 3.11 14.64
CA GLY A 46 -5.90 1.74 14.67
C GLY A 46 -5.37 1.23 13.33
N ALA A 47 -4.75 2.10 12.53
CA ALA A 47 -3.94 1.66 11.39
C ALA A 47 -2.81 0.72 11.86
N ALA A 48 -2.52 -0.30 11.06
CA ALA A 48 -1.40 -1.20 11.34
C ALA A 48 -0.07 -0.69 10.73
N CYS A 49 -0.18 0.08 9.65
CA CYS A 49 0.94 0.68 8.93
C CYS A 49 0.44 1.95 8.23
N LEU A 50 1.34 2.89 7.95
CA LEU A 50 1.03 4.05 7.13
C LEU A 50 1.75 3.97 5.79
N SER A 51 1.01 4.24 4.71
CA SER A 51 1.56 4.45 3.37
C SER A 51 1.69 5.95 3.12
N VAL A 52 2.90 6.43 2.82
CA VAL A 52 3.15 7.87 2.65
C VAL A 52 3.55 8.14 1.20
N LEU A 53 2.74 8.92 0.48
CA LEU A 53 3.05 9.35 -0.88
C LEU A 53 4.23 10.32 -0.85
N THR A 54 5.31 9.97 -1.56
CA THR A 54 6.50 10.82 -1.69
C THR A 54 6.71 11.34 -3.12
N ASP A 55 5.99 10.82 -4.11
CA ASP A 55 6.01 11.36 -5.47
C ASP A 55 5.41 12.77 -5.51
N GLU A 56 6.23 13.75 -5.95
CA GLU A 56 5.86 15.17 -5.99
C GLU A 56 5.00 15.49 -7.21
N ARG A 57 5.34 14.89 -8.35
CA ARG A 57 4.78 15.28 -9.65
C ARG A 57 3.32 14.89 -9.80
N TYR A 58 2.96 13.68 -9.44
CA TYR A 58 1.64 13.10 -9.71
C TYR A 58 0.73 13.11 -8.50
N PHE A 59 1.32 13.02 -7.29
CA PHE A 59 0.57 12.88 -6.04
C PHE A 59 0.73 14.07 -5.10
N GLN A 60 1.52 15.10 -5.46
CA GLN A 60 1.86 16.23 -4.60
C GLN A 60 2.38 15.76 -3.23
N GLY A 61 3.14 14.66 -3.25
CA GLY A 61 3.81 14.08 -2.10
C GLY A 61 5.11 14.81 -1.78
N SER A 62 5.83 14.34 -0.77
CA SER A 62 7.19 14.78 -0.47
C SER A 62 7.88 13.77 0.44
N LEU A 63 9.17 13.56 0.22
CA LEU A 63 10.00 12.75 1.12
C LEU A 63 10.05 13.34 2.54
N SER A 64 9.93 14.67 2.65
CA SER A 64 9.85 15.36 3.94
C SER A 64 8.63 14.96 4.77
N TYR A 65 7.51 14.57 4.13
CA TYR A 65 6.34 14.04 4.84
C TYR A 65 6.65 12.74 5.55
N LEU A 66 7.38 11.83 4.87
CA LEU A 66 7.79 10.55 5.45
C LEU A 66 8.65 10.77 6.70
N THR A 67 9.66 11.65 6.60
CA THR A 67 10.56 11.99 7.72
C THR A 67 9.80 12.62 8.89
N ALA A 68 8.89 13.56 8.61
CA ALA A 68 8.10 14.21 9.65
C ALA A 68 7.14 13.25 10.36
N ILE A 69 6.51 12.35 9.59
CA ILE A 69 5.62 11.30 10.13
C ILE A 69 6.42 10.31 10.98
N ARG A 70 7.63 9.91 10.54
CA ARG A 70 8.52 9.03 11.34
C ARG A 70 8.80 9.57 12.73
N GLN A 71 8.98 10.88 12.85
CA GLN A 71 9.23 11.51 14.15
C GLN A 71 7.98 11.60 15.03
N ALA A 72 6.79 11.48 14.45
CA ALA A 72 5.52 11.74 15.12
C ALA A 72 4.76 10.46 15.55
N VAL A 73 5.02 9.32 14.90
CA VAL A 73 4.33 8.05 15.15
C VAL A 73 5.31 6.87 15.15
N ALA A 74 4.97 5.83 15.93
CA ALA A 74 5.76 4.59 16.02
C ALA A 74 5.33 3.51 15.00
N LEU A 75 4.27 3.75 14.21
CA LEU A 75 3.79 2.78 13.23
C LEU A 75 4.83 2.52 12.13
N PRO A 76 4.85 1.31 11.55
CA PRO A 76 5.61 1.06 10.33
C PRO A 76 5.20 2.00 9.20
N LEU A 77 6.18 2.44 8.41
CA LEU A 77 5.98 3.38 7.29
C LEU A 77 6.38 2.73 5.96
N LEU A 78 5.45 2.72 5.00
CA LEU A 78 5.68 2.37 3.61
C LEU A 78 5.94 3.65 2.80
N ARG A 79 7.11 3.76 2.14
CA ARG A 79 7.33 4.77 1.11
C ARG A 79 6.54 4.39 -0.14
N LYS A 80 5.53 5.16 -0.49
CA LYS A 80 4.70 4.97 -1.69
C LYS A 80 5.18 5.94 -2.78
N ASP A 81 5.94 5.39 -3.74
CA ASP A 81 6.60 6.15 -4.80
C ASP A 81 6.92 5.22 -5.98
N PHE A 82 7.37 5.76 -7.11
CA PHE A 82 7.88 5.00 -8.26
C PHE A 82 9.38 4.72 -8.07
N LEU A 83 9.72 3.68 -7.33
CA LEU A 83 11.11 3.31 -7.08
C LEU A 83 11.62 2.40 -8.19
N ILE A 84 12.69 2.83 -8.84
CA ILE A 84 13.29 2.17 -10.01
C ILE A 84 14.83 2.15 -9.98
N ASP A 85 15.43 2.73 -8.94
CA ASP A 85 16.87 2.92 -8.80
C ASP A 85 17.33 2.65 -7.37
N ASP A 86 18.57 2.15 -7.21
CA ASP A 86 19.17 1.84 -5.91
C ASP A 86 19.23 3.06 -5.00
N TYR A 87 19.53 4.25 -5.56
CA TYR A 87 19.57 5.48 -4.81
C TYR A 87 18.26 5.72 -4.05
N GLN A 88 17.10 5.48 -4.71
CA GLN A 88 15.80 5.67 -4.08
C GLN A 88 15.55 4.69 -2.93
N VAL A 89 16.13 3.49 -2.97
CA VAL A 89 16.04 2.52 -1.87
C VAL A 89 16.85 2.98 -0.66
N TYR A 90 18.09 3.45 -0.86
CA TYR A 90 18.89 4.06 0.22
C TYR A 90 18.22 5.31 0.79
N GLU A 91 17.68 6.16 -0.08
CA GLU A 91 16.96 7.37 0.30
C GLU A 91 15.72 7.06 1.15
N ALA A 92 14.95 6.02 0.79
CA ALA A 92 13.79 5.55 1.57
C ALA A 92 14.21 5.15 2.99
N ARG A 93 15.28 4.35 3.10
CA ARG A 93 15.80 3.93 4.41
C ARG A 93 16.28 5.13 5.23
N ALA A 94 17.03 6.05 4.63
CA ALA A 94 17.53 7.26 5.29
C ALA A 94 16.39 8.18 5.77
N ALA A 95 15.28 8.23 5.04
CA ALA A 95 14.08 8.98 5.42
C ALA A 95 13.25 8.31 6.51
N GLY A 96 13.57 7.06 6.90
CA GLY A 96 12.90 6.34 7.98
C GLY A 96 11.78 5.39 7.53
N ALA A 97 11.77 4.96 6.27
CA ALA A 97 10.87 3.92 5.79
C ALA A 97 11.20 2.55 6.42
N ASP A 98 10.16 1.78 6.74
CA ASP A 98 10.25 0.37 7.14
C ASP A 98 9.91 -0.55 5.97
N ALA A 99 9.27 -0.01 4.92
CA ALA A 99 8.95 -0.73 3.69
C ALA A 99 8.98 0.20 2.48
N ILE A 100 9.17 -0.40 1.30
CA ILE A 100 9.09 0.28 0.01
C ILE A 100 8.09 -0.40 -0.92
N LEU A 101 7.60 0.37 -1.91
CA LEU A 101 6.79 -0.12 -3.02
C LEU A 101 7.68 -0.41 -4.24
N LEU A 102 7.51 -1.57 -4.85
CA LEU A 102 8.00 -1.86 -6.19
C LEU A 102 6.83 -2.29 -7.08
N ILE A 103 6.67 -1.64 -8.23
CA ILE A 103 5.54 -1.89 -9.15
C ILE A 103 6.05 -2.73 -10.32
N VAL A 104 5.54 -3.96 -10.50
CA VAL A 104 6.03 -4.87 -11.55
C VAL A 104 5.96 -4.23 -12.94
N ALA A 105 4.91 -3.46 -13.25
CA ALA A 105 4.77 -2.78 -14.53
C ALA A 105 5.94 -1.82 -14.86
N ALA A 106 6.70 -1.34 -13.87
CA ALA A 106 7.90 -0.53 -14.07
C ALA A 106 9.13 -1.35 -14.50
N PHE A 107 9.06 -2.69 -14.40
CA PHE A 107 10.15 -3.61 -14.72
C PHE A 107 9.77 -4.66 -15.78
N HIS A 108 8.53 -4.58 -16.29
CA HIS A 108 8.03 -5.51 -17.29
C HIS A 108 7.03 -4.83 -18.23
N GLY A 109 7.08 -5.19 -19.51
CA GLY A 109 6.17 -4.66 -20.52
C GLY A 109 6.55 -3.26 -21.02
N GLN A 110 5.57 -2.53 -21.56
CA GLN A 110 5.82 -1.27 -22.28
C GLN A 110 6.33 -0.12 -21.39
N CYS A 111 6.04 -0.14 -20.10
CA CYS A 111 6.45 0.91 -19.16
C CYS A 111 7.86 0.68 -18.59
N ALA A 112 8.45 -0.50 -18.81
CA ALA A 112 9.73 -0.85 -18.22
C ALA A 112 10.92 -0.08 -18.83
N GLY A 113 10.82 0.37 -20.09
CA GLY A 113 11.96 0.92 -20.80
C GLY A 113 13.08 -0.11 -20.92
N THR A 114 14.26 0.16 -20.36
CA THR A 114 15.41 -0.77 -20.30
C THR A 114 15.42 -1.64 -19.04
N ARG A 115 14.52 -1.42 -18.09
CA ARG A 115 14.47 -2.19 -16.84
C ARG A 115 13.87 -3.58 -17.05
N THR A 116 14.26 -4.50 -16.20
CA THR A 116 13.93 -5.92 -16.33
C THR A 116 13.42 -6.50 -15.02
N PRO A 117 12.79 -7.68 -15.02
CA PRO A 117 12.45 -8.40 -13.78
C PRO A 117 13.69 -8.72 -12.91
N ALA A 118 14.91 -8.75 -13.48
CA ALA A 118 16.12 -8.88 -12.68
C ALA A 118 16.40 -7.64 -11.83
N ASP A 119 16.07 -6.44 -12.33
CA ASP A 119 16.19 -5.20 -11.56
C ASP A 119 15.18 -5.16 -10.43
N LEU A 120 13.96 -5.65 -10.65
CA LEU A 120 12.96 -5.80 -9.58
C LEU A 120 13.51 -6.67 -8.43
N ARG A 121 14.08 -7.85 -8.75
CA ARG A 121 14.66 -8.73 -7.73
C ARG A 121 15.85 -8.09 -7.03
N ARG A 122 16.71 -7.39 -7.76
CA ARG A 122 17.88 -6.69 -7.21
C ARG A 122 17.46 -5.59 -6.21
N LEU A 123 16.47 -4.76 -6.55
CA LEU A 123 15.96 -3.72 -5.66
C LEU A 123 15.25 -4.32 -4.43
N ALA A 124 14.53 -5.42 -4.60
CA ALA A 124 13.90 -6.13 -3.48
C ALA A 124 14.96 -6.70 -2.51
N ALA A 125 16.02 -7.30 -3.04
CA ALA A 125 17.13 -7.79 -2.22
C ALA A 125 17.84 -6.65 -1.48
N LEU A 126 18.12 -5.54 -2.18
CA LEU A 126 18.75 -4.36 -1.57
C LEU A 126 17.90 -3.80 -0.42
N ALA A 127 16.58 -3.73 -0.58
CA ALA A 127 15.68 -3.28 0.49
C ALA A 127 15.74 -4.23 1.71
N ALA A 128 15.73 -5.54 1.47
CA ALA A 128 15.85 -6.54 2.53
C ALA A 128 17.21 -6.44 3.26
N ASP A 129 18.32 -6.23 2.55
CA ASP A 129 19.65 -6.02 3.13
C ASP A 129 19.71 -4.77 4.01
N LEU A 130 18.89 -3.75 3.70
CA LEU A 130 18.74 -2.54 4.49
C LEU A 130 17.70 -2.67 5.62
N GLY A 131 17.12 -3.86 5.83
CA GLY A 131 16.13 -4.14 6.87
C GLY A 131 14.76 -3.52 6.57
N MET A 132 14.38 -3.38 5.30
CA MET A 132 13.06 -2.92 4.87
C MET A 132 12.28 -4.07 4.21
N ASP A 133 10.98 -4.11 4.47
CA ASP A 133 10.06 -4.96 3.71
C ASP A 133 9.78 -4.38 2.32
N VAL A 134 9.31 -5.25 1.41
CA VAL A 134 8.95 -4.84 0.05
C VAL A 134 7.52 -5.26 -0.25
N LEU A 135 6.69 -4.29 -0.60
CA LEU A 135 5.38 -4.50 -1.19
C LEU A 135 5.54 -4.48 -2.73
N VAL A 136 5.33 -5.64 -3.37
CA VAL A 136 5.40 -5.75 -4.83
C VAL A 136 3.99 -5.67 -5.41
N GLU A 137 3.70 -4.58 -6.12
CA GLU A 137 2.38 -4.28 -6.68
C GLU A 137 2.21 -4.93 -8.06
N VAL A 138 1.04 -5.55 -8.27
CA VAL A 138 0.64 -6.23 -9.50
C VAL A 138 -0.79 -5.91 -9.91
N HIS A 139 -1.09 -6.01 -11.22
CA HIS A 139 -2.42 -5.77 -11.80
C HIS A 139 -2.94 -6.98 -12.61
N THR A 140 -2.02 -7.85 -13.05
CA THR A 140 -2.30 -8.97 -13.94
C THR A 140 -1.73 -10.27 -13.40
N GLU A 141 -2.22 -11.39 -13.95
CA GLU A 141 -1.70 -12.72 -13.62
C GLU A 141 -0.22 -12.91 -14.01
N GLY A 142 0.18 -12.35 -15.16
CA GLY A 142 1.57 -12.39 -15.59
C GLY A 142 2.49 -11.60 -14.66
N GLU A 143 2.04 -10.44 -14.16
CA GLU A 143 2.77 -9.67 -13.17
C GLU A 143 2.84 -10.38 -11.81
N LEU A 144 1.79 -11.11 -11.41
CA LEU A 144 1.78 -11.90 -10.18
C LEU A 144 2.88 -12.96 -10.19
N ALA A 145 3.11 -13.65 -11.31
CA ALA A 145 4.18 -14.62 -11.42
C ALA A 145 5.57 -13.97 -11.17
N LEU A 146 5.82 -12.80 -11.76
CA LEU A 146 7.07 -12.04 -11.55
C LEU A 146 7.22 -11.53 -10.11
N ALA A 147 6.11 -11.12 -9.48
CA ALA A 147 6.10 -10.72 -8.07
C ALA A 147 6.49 -11.89 -7.14
N VAL A 148 5.95 -13.08 -7.40
CA VAL A 148 6.30 -14.28 -6.63
C VAL A 148 7.78 -14.63 -6.82
N GLU A 149 8.30 -14.55 -8.05
CA GLU A 149 9.72 -14.80 -8.36
C GLU A 149 10.66 -13.77 -7.73
N SER A 150 10.18 -12.57 -7.40
CA SER A 150 11.00 -11.55 -6.72
C SER A 150 11.44 -11.94 -5.32
N GLY A 151 10.75 -12.89 -4.70
CA GLY A 151 11.00 -13.32 -3.32
C GLY A 151 10.38 -12.41 -2.26
N ALA A 152 9.74 -11.29 -2.63
CA ALA A 152 9.16 -10.34 -1.69
C ALA A 152 8.07 -10.98 -0.82
N PRO A 153 8.02 -10.66 0.49
CA PRO A 153 7.05 -11.25 1.41
C PRO A 153 5.63 -10.71 1.22
N LEU A 154 5.49 -9.48 0.68
CA LEU A 154 4.22 -8.79 0.52
C LEU A 154 3.89 -8.65 -0.96
N ILE A 155 2.71 -9.11 -1.36
CA ILE A 155 2.19 -8.95 -2.72
C ILE A 155 0.96 -8.06 -2.67
N GLY A 156 1.02 -6.93 -3.38
CA GLY A 156 -0.07 -5.98 -3.52
C GLY A 156 -0.86 -6.23 -4.81
N ILE A 157 -2.14 -6.52 -4.73
CA ILE A 157 -3.02 -6.54 -5.89
C ILE A 157 -3.72 -5.19 -5.96
N ASN A 158 -3.38 -4.39 -6.99
CA ASN A 158 -4.01 -3.11 -7.22
C ASN A 158 -5.26 -3.27 -8.08
N ASN A 159 -6.40 -2.96 -7.49
CA ASN A 159 -7.72 -3.04 -8.13
C ASN A 159 -7.98 -1.92 -9.15
N ARG A 160 -7.07 -0.96 -9.27
CA ARG A 160 -7.16 0.13 -10.24
C ARG A 160 -6.32 -0.18 -11.47
N ASP A 161 -6.96 -0.23 -12.63
CA ASP A 161 -6.26 -0.26 -13.90
C ASP A 161 -5.56 1.09 -14.13
N LEU A 162 -4.24 1.08 -14.33
CA LEU A 162 -3.42 2.30 -14.45
C LEU A 162 -3.61 3.02 -15.79
N ARG A 163 -4.25 2.38 -16.79
CA ARG A 163 -4.50 2.97 -18.12
C ARG A 163 -5.86 3.65 -18.17
N THR A 164 -6.89 3.00 -17.63
CA THR A 164 -8.30 3.44 -17.70
C THR A 164 -8.79 4.10 -16.43
N PHE A 165 -8.05 3.94 -15.32
CA PHE A 165 -8.45 4.30 -13.96
C PHE A 165 -9.71 3.59 -13.45
N HIS A 166 -10.22 2.61 -14.21
CA HIS A 166 -11.30 1.76 -13.73
C HIS A 166 -10.85 0.99 -12.49
N THR A 167 -11.70 0.94 -11.47
CA THR A 167 -11.36 0.33 -10.18
C THR A 167 -12.46 -0.64 -9.76
N THR A 168 -12.10 -1.92 -9.53
CA THR A 168 -13.03 -2.96 -9.07
C THR A 168 -12.29 -3.98 -8.21
N VAL A 169 -12.84 -4.32 -7.04
CA VAL A 169 -12.28 -5.34 -6.12
C VAL A 169 -12.27 -6.75 -6.72
N GLU A 170 -12.95 -6.97 -7.84
CA GLU A 170 -12.97 -8.23 -8.59
C GLU A 170 -11.56 -8.64 -9.05
N VAL A 171 -10.64 -7.68 -9.21
CA VAL A 171 -9.23 -8.01 -9.53
C VAL A 171 -8.60 -8.80 -8.39
N THR A 172 -8.78 -8.34 -7.13
CA THR A 172 -8.33 -9.09 -5.96
C THR A 172 -9.08 -10.42 -5.82
N GLU A 173 -10.39 -10.46 -6.04
CA GLU A 173 -11.18 -11.70 -5.96
C GLU A 173 -10.67 -12.75 -6.94
N ARG A 174 -10.27 -12.35 -8.14
CA ARG A 174 -9.73 -13.25 -9.18
C ARG A 174 -8.30 -13.68 -8.93
N LEU A 175 -7.41 -12.76 -8.54
CA LEU A 175 -5.98 -13.02 -8.41
C LEU A 175 -5.59 -13.51 -7.02
N GLY A 176 -6.29 -13.08 -5.97
CA GLY A 176 -5.97 -13.39 -4.58
C GLY A 176 -5.81 -14.88 -4.28
N PRO A 177 -6.70 -15.77 -4.74
CA PRO A 177 -6.56 -17.21 -4.54
C PRO A 177 -5.30 -17.83 -5.16
N ARG A 178 -4.61 -17.11 -6.07
CA ARG A 178 -3.37 -17.55 -6.73
C ARG A 178 -2.10 -17.08 -6.03
N VAL A 179 -2.22 -16.19 -5.05
CA VAL A 179 -1.08 -15.75 -4.23
C VAL A 179 -0.65 -16.92 -3.32
N PRO A 180 0.63 -17.29 -3.31
CA PRO A 180 1.13 -18.37 -2.46
C PRO A 180 0.85 -18.10 -0.98
N ARG A 181 0.55 -19.14 -0.21
CA ARG A 181 0.16 -19.03 1.21
C ARG A 181 1.28 -18.54 2.13
N ASP A 182 2.52 -18.63 1.69
CA ASP A 182 3.71 -18.11 2.37
C ASP A 182 3.96 -16.61 2.09
N ARG A 183 3.09 -15.97 1.29
CA ARG A 183 3.09 -14.52 1.01
C ARG A 183 1.90 -13.86 1.67
N LEU A 184 2.09 -12.60 2.08
CA LEU A 184 1.02 -11.78 2.62
C LEU A 184 0.38 -10.99 1.47
N LEU A 185 -0.92 -11.23 1.22
CA LEU A 185 -1.68 -10.50 0.21
C LEU A 185 -2.20 -9.19 0.80
N VAL A 186 -1.88 -8.08 0.10
CA VAL A 186 -2.44 -6.74 0.31
C VAL A 186 -3.37 -6.40 -0.85
N SER A 187 -4.62 -6.01 -0.60
CA SER A 187 -5.51 -5.48 -1.64
C SER A 187 -5.46 -3.96 -1.62
N GLU A 188 -5.22 -3.35 -2.80
CA GLU A 188 -5.05 -1.90 -2.95
C GLU A 188 -6.13 -1.31 -3.85
N SER A 189 -6.57 -0.11 -3.54
CA SER A 189 -7.62 0.65 -4.26
C SER A 189 -9.01 0.01 -4.21
N GLY A 190 -10.04 0.84 -4.33
CA GLY A 190 -11.43 0.38 -4.45
C GLY A 190 -12.08 -0.10 -3.15
N ILE A 191 -11.46 0.09 -2.01
CA ILE A 191 -12.00 -0.26 -0.69
C ILE A 191 -12.66 0.98 -0.08
N TRP A 192 -13.99 0.96 0.00
CA TRP A 192 -14.81 2.08 0.51
C TRP A 192 -15.56 1.73 1.79
N THR A 193 -15.96 0.48 1.92
CA THR A 193 -16.84 0.00 2.98
C THR A 193 -16.24 -1.19 3.71
N HIS A 194 -16.76 -1.50 4.89
CA HIS A 194 -16.44 -2.73 5.60
C HIS A 194 -16.78 -3.98 4.78
N ASP A 195 -17.83 -3.93 3.96
CA ASP A 195 -18.19 -5.06 3.08
C ASP A 195 -17.16 -5.28 1.98
N ASP A 196 -16.57 -4.22 1.38
CA ASP A 196 -15.47 -4.37 0.44
C ASP A 196 -14.26 -5.04 1.11
N LEU A 197 -13.94 -4.62 2.35
CA LEU A 197 -12.88 -5.25 3.13
C LEU A 197 -13.15 -6.74 3.35
N ARG A 198 -14.39 -7.12 3.67
CA ARG A 198 -14.79 -8.53 3.84
C ARG A 198 -14.67 -9.32 2.53
N ARG A 199 -15.03 -8.73 1.38
CA ARG A 199 -14.92 -9.36 0.06
C ARG A 199 -13.46 -9.71 -0.25
N VAL A 200 -12.54 -8.75 -0.11
CA VAL A 200 -11.12 -9.02 -0.38
C VAL A 200 -10.49 -9.95 0.66
N ALA A 201 -10.96 -9.91 1.90
CA ALA A 201 -10.57 -10.88 2.94
C ALA A 201 -10.93 -12.32 2.55
N ALA A 202 -12.14 -12.53 2.00
CA ALA A 202 -12.58 -13.83 1.51
C ALA A 202 -11.71 -14.33 0.34
N ALA A 203 -11.11 -13.42 -0.44
CA ALA A 203 -10.16 -13.74 -1.50
C ALA A 203 -8.72 -13.98 -0.99
N GLY A 204 -8.49 -13.92 0.32
CA GLY A 204 -7.20 -14.21 0.96
C GLY A 204 -6.40 -12.97 1.40
N ALA A 205 -6.91 -11.75 1.19
CA ALA A 205 -6.23 -10.56 1.66
C ALA A 205 -6.09 -10.54 3.19
N ARG A 206 -4.89 -10.25 3.66
CA ARG A 206 -4.56 -10.12 5.09
C ARG A 206 -4.39 -8.66 5.48
N ALA A 207 -4.20 -7.79 4.50
CA ALA A 207 -4.20 -6.36 4.67
C ALA A 207 -4.86 -5.67 3.47
N VAL A 208 -5.31 -4.44 3.67
CA VAL A 208 -5.80 -3.54 2.63
C VAL A 208 -5.03 -2.23 2.69
N LEU A 209 -4.69 -1.65 1.53
CA LEU A 209 -4.12 -0.31 1.44
C LEU A 209 -5.20 0.66 0.98
N VAL A 210 -5.54 1.62 1.84
CA VAL A 210 -6.69 2.50 1.66
C VAL A 210 -6.29 3.96 1.85
N GLY A 211 -6.57 4.77 0.83
CA GLY A 211 -6.29 6.20 0.84
C GLY A 211 -7.51 7.06 0.57
N GLU A 212 -8.03 7.03 -0.66
CA GLU A 212 -9.04 7.99 -1.13
C GLU A 212 -10.30 8.01 -0.25
N SER A 213 -10.84 6.85 0.11
CA SER A 213 -12.07 6.77 0.91
C SER A 213 -11.90 7.34 2.31
N LEU A 214 -10.71 7.20 2.92
CA LEU A 214 -10.39 7.77 4.22
C LEU A 214 -10.08 9.27 4.13
N MET A 215 -9.24 9.67 3.17
CA MET A 215 -8.80 11.06 3.02
C MET A 215 -9.92 12.06 2.69
N ARG A 216 -11.03 11.57 2.11
CA ARG A 216 -12.22 12.37 1.82
C ARG A 216 -13.09 12.66 3.05
N GLN A 217 -12.87 11.96 4.17
CA GLN A 217 -13.68 12.12 5.36
C GLN A 217 -13.15 13.25 6.26
N PRO A 218 -14.02 14.02 6.89
CA PRO A 218 -13.60 15.06 7.84
C PRO A 218 -12.78 14.48 8.99
N ASP A 219 -13.25 13.37 9.57
CA ASP A 219 -12.59 12.61 10.64
C ASP A 219 -12.04 11.28 10.07
N VAL A 220 -10.75 11.27 9.77
CA VAL A 220 -10.08 10.10 9.19
C VAL A 220 -9.94 8.96 10.22
N ALA A 221 -9.87 9.26 11.52
CA ALA A 221 -9.79 8.24 12.57
C ALA A 221 -11.14 7.50 12.71
N ALA A 222 -12.25 8.22 12.73
CA ALA A 222 -13.59 7.63 12.76
C ALA A 222 -13.85 6.82 11.48
N ALA A 223 -13.46 7.35 10.32
CA ALA A 223 -13.61 6.65 9.05
C ALA A 223 -12.82 5.33 9.02
N LEU A 224 -11.61 5.32 9.56
CA LEU A 224 -10.79 4.11 9.65
C LEU A 224 -11.42 3.09 10.61
N ARG A 225 -11.93 3.52 11.78
CA ARG A 225 -12.66 2.62 12.69
C ARG A 225 -13.89 2.01 12.01
N ALA A 226 -14.70 2.82 11.33
CA ALA A 226 -15.88 2.35 10.60
C ALA A 226 -15.49 1.33 9.51
N LEU A 227 -14.43 1.59 8.75
CA LEU A 227 -13.92 0.65 7.73
C LEU A 227 -13.51 -0.69 8.36
N ARG A 228 -12.88 -0.66 9.53
CA ARG A 228 -12.49 -1.86 10.28
C ARG A 228 -13.66 -2.58 10.95
N GLY A 229 -14.86 -1.98 10.98
CA GLY A 229 -16.02 -2.53 11.67
C GLY A 229 -15.91 -2.48 13.21
N VAL A 230 -15.16 -1.51 13.73
CA VAL A 230 -15.05 -1.25 15.17
C VAL A 230 -15.66 0.11 15.47
N ALA A 231 -16.40 0.19 16.60
CA ALA A 231 -17.04 1.43 17.04
C ALA A 231 -16.01 2.41 17.65
#